data_022543c7715e598432013a558bc54eba
#
_entry.id   022543c7715e598432013a558bc54eba
#
_cell.length_a   1.000
_cell.length_b   1.000
_cell.length_c   1.000
_cell.angle_alpha   90.00
_cell.angle_beta   90.00
_cell.angle_gamma   90.00
#
_symmetry.space_group_name_H-M   'P 1'
#
loop_
_entity.id
_entity.type
_entity.pdbx_description
1 polymer ?
#
loop_
_entity_poly.entity_id
_entity_poly.type
_entity_poly.pdbx_seq_one_letter_code
_entity_poly.pdbx_strand_id
1 'polypeptide(L)'
;MLRFPFTVGQTMKLKAAATVAIAVLASTLTTGSALADAQFRQWVASFRPVAIKAGVSPSTFDRAFRGVDAPDPVVLQKARYQPEFTEPVWNYVDNRVNEHSVSVGQSMARKWGPWLQRIEQRFSVDRNILLAIWSMESNYGEILKRDDVMRDTVRSLATLAYGDPKRAKYGRTQLIAAMKILQTGDIDRGHLSGSWAGALGHTQFIPTSYQAYAVDMDGNGKRDIWHSVPDALATAANLLSKNGWEPGRTWGYETAVPRGGARYEGQTKTISEWAKLGFTRPNGKNFTRGSDRAMLKMQGGANGPGFLMMKNFFTIKKYNASDSYALAVGLLADEIAGYGGMQQKWPRPDGTLDIREKFELQTRMKELGYYDGEIDGNFGSGSKAAISAIQSRMGMDIQALVDWHDEA
;
A
#
# COMPACT_ATOMS: atom_id res chain seq x y z
N MET A 1 -19.62 -39.60 -65.31
CA MET A 1 -20.85 -38.79 -65.73
C MET A 1 -21.77 -38.82 -64.52
N LEU A 2 -21.95 -37.68 -63.86
CA LEU A 2 -23.18 -37.25 -63.21
C LEU A 2 -22.81 -35.91 -62.51
N ARG A 3 -23.32 -34.81 -63.05
CA ARG A 3 -23.26 -33.43 -62.59
C ARG A 3 -24.34 -33.24 -61.57
N PHE A 4 -24.03 -32.58 -60.43
CA PHE A 4 -25.04 -31.92 -59.59
C PHE A 4 -24.81 -30.41 -59.60
N PRO A 5 -25.86 -29.59 -59.71
CA PRO A 5 -25.73 -28.14 -59.81
C PRO A 5 -25.59 -27.51 -58.39
N PHE A 6 -24.67 -26.59 -58.26
CA PHE A 6 -24.58 -25.71 -57.09
C PHE A 6 -25.59 -24.56 -57.23
N THR A 7 -26.53 -24.47 -56.31
CA THR A 7 -27.44 -23.33 -56.17
C THR A 7 -26.73 -22.23 -55.35
N VAL A 8 -26.44 -21.13 -56.04
CA VAL A 8 -25.99 -19.87 -55.46
C VAL A 8 -27.23 -19.18 -54.87
N GLY A 9 -27.43 -19.18 -53.55
CA GLY A 9 -28.60 -18.52 -52.95
C GLY A 9 -28.64 -18.41 -51.44
N GLN A 10 -27.65 -18.95 -50.69
CA GLN A 10 -27.73 -18.92 -49.21
C GLN A 10 -26.66 -18.07 -48.48
N THR A 11 -25.68 -17.49 -49.17
CA THR A 11 -24.59 -16.75 -48.53
C THR A 11 -24.87 -15.27 -48.27
N MET A 12 -25.98 -14.71 -48.79
CA MET A 12 -26.32 -13.29 -48.60
C MET A 12 -27.19 -12.98 -47.36
N LYS A 13 -27.88 -13.96 -46.78
CA LYS A 13 -28.75 -13.72 -45.62
C LYS A 13 -28.00 -13.78 -44.24
N LEU A 14 -26.85 -14.46 -44.17
CA LEU A 14 -26.05 -14.52 -42.92
C LEU A 14 -25.22 -13.26 -42.66
N LYS A 15 -24.79 -12.55 -43.72
CA LYS A 15 -24.00 -11.31 -43.52
C LYS A 15 -24.82 -10.12 -43.05
N ALA A 16 -26.11 -10.03 -43.42
CA ALA A 16 -26.98 -8.96 -42.98
C ALA A 16 -27.42 -9.11 -41.50
N ALA A 17 -27.62 -10.34 -41.02
CA ALA A 17 -27.99 -10.59 -39.63
C ALA A 17 -26.84 -10.34 -38.63
N ALA A 18 -25.58 -10.63 -39.02
CA ALA A 18 -24.41 -10.36 -38.18
C ALA A 18 -24.13 -8.86 -38.06
N THR A 19 -24.33 -8.08 -39.11
CA THR A 19 -24.07 -6.62 -39.10
C THR A 19 -25.13 -5.87 -38.26
N VAL A 20 -26.38 -6.32 -38.27
CA VAL A 20 -27.46 -5.71 -37.46
C VAL A 20 -27.26 -6.07 -35.95
N ALA A 21 -26.84 -7.29 -35.63
CA ALA A 21 -26.59 -7.70 -34.25
C ALA A 21 -25.40 -6.94 -33.61
N ILE A 22 -24.32 -6.65 -34.36
CA ILE A 22 -23.18 -5.88 -33.88
C ILE A 22 -23.55 -4.39 -33.70
N ALA A 23 -24.38 -3.83 -34.59
CA ALA A 23 -24.83 -2.45 -34.47
C ALA A 23 -25.81 -2.24 -33.29
N VAL A 24 -26.65 -3.21 -32.96
CA VAL A 24 -27.58 -3.16 -31.83
C VAL A 24 -26.83 -3.37 -30.51
N LEU A 25 -25.81 -4.22 -30.45
CA LEU A 25 -24.94 -4.39 -29.25
C LEU A 25 -24.06 -3.16 -29.01
N ALA A 26 -23.54 -2.52 -30.06
CA ALA A 26 -22.76 -1.29 -29.93
C ALA A 26 -23.62 -0.10 -29.46
N SER A 27 -24.85 0.00 -29.92
CA SER A 27 -25.81 1.07 -29.55
C SER A 27 -26.33 0.90 -28.11
N THR A 28 -26.47 -0.31 -27.59
CA THR A 28 -26.89 -0.55 -26.20
C THR A 28 -25.77 -0.30 -25.19
N LEU A 29 -24.51 -0.53 -25.57
CA LEU A 29 -23.35 -0.20 -24.72
C LEU A 29 -23.12 1.32 -24.60
N THR A 30 -23.32 2.07 -25.70
CA THR A 30 -23.17 3.54 -25.70
C THR A 30 -24.29 4.24 -24.95
N THR A 31 -25.51 3.75 -25.01
CA THR A 31 -26.65 4.32 -24.27
C THR A 31 -26.55 4.06 -22.77
N GLY A 32 -26.05 2.90 -22.35
CA GLY A 32 -25.82 2.58 -20.95
C GLY A 32 -24.74 3.47 -20.29
N SER A 33 -23.64 3.74 -20.98
CA SER A 33 -22.58 4.63 -20.52
C SER A 33 -23.06 6.09 -20.41
N ALA A 34 -23.73 6.60 -21.44
CA ALA A 34 -24.24 7.98 -21.42
C ALA A 34 -25.29 8.21 -20.32
N LEU A 35 -26.11 7.20 -20.01
CA LEU A 35 -27.08 7.26 -18.92
C LEU A 35 -26.40 7.27 -17.53
N ALA A 36 -25.38 6.43 -17.35
CA ALA A 36 -24.57 6.39 -16.11
C ALA A 36 -23.85 7.72 -15.86
N ASP A 37 -23.32 8.34 -16.90
CA ASP A 37 -22.68 9.66 -16.83
C ASP A 37 -23.69 10.77 -16.49
N ALA A 38 -24.90 10.71 -17.03
CA ALA A 38 -25.95 11.65 -16.69
C ALA A 38 -26.39 11.54 -15.22
N GLN A 39 -26.53 10.32 -14.72
CA GLN A 39 -26.87 10.07 -13.31
C GLN A 39 -25.76 10.53 -12.36
N PHE A 40 -24.49 10.32 -12.75
CA PHE A 40 -23.36 10.83 -11.98
C PHE A 40 -23.36 12.36 -11.90
N ARG A 41 -23.57 13.06 -13.02
CA ARG A 41 -23.69 14.53 -13.03
C ARG A 41 -24.85 15.03 -12.17
N GLN A 42 -25.99 14.35 -12.20
CA GLN A 42 -27.12 14.68 -11.32
C GLN A 42 -26.77 14.50 -9.84
N TRP A 43 -26.03 13.41 -9.51
CA TRP A 43 -25.52 13.19 -8.16
C TRP A 43 -24.54 14.32 -7.75
N VAL A 44 -23.61 14.72 -8.60
CA VAL A 44 -22.69 15.84 -8.34
C VAL A 44 -23.46 17.12 -8.03
N ALA A 45 -24.48 17.44 -8.84
CA ALA A 45 -25.34 18.59 -8.60
C ALA A 45 -26.07 18.52 -7.24
N SER A 46 -26.56 17.34 -6.87
CA SER A 46 -27.21 17.13 -5.56
C SER A 46 -26.23 17.17 -4.38
N PHE A 47 -24.97 16.84 -4.61
CA PHE A 47 -23.91 16.88 -3.59
C PHE A 47 -23.38 18.30 -3.33
N ARG A 48 -23.53 19.22 -4.30
CA ARG A 48 -23.05 20.60 -4.19
C ARG A 48 -23.53 21.32 -2.90
N PRO A 49 -24.84 21.38 -2.58
CA PRO A 49 -25.31 22.02 -1.35
C PRO A 49 -24.77 21.35 -0.07
N VAL A 50 -24.52 20.02 -0.09
CA VAL A 50 -23.93 19.29 1.03
C VAL A 50 -22.49 19.74 1.26
N ALA A 51 -21.69 19.86 0.20
CA ALA A 51 -20.31 20.33 0.29
C ALA A 51 -20.23 21.79 0.76
N ILE A 52 -21.10 22.67 0.24
CA ILE A 52 -21.16 24.08 0.66
C ILE A 52 -21.53 24.19 2.15
N LYS A 53 -22.54 23.45 2.60
CA LYS A 53 -22.92 23.41 4.03
C LYS A 53 -21.76 22.91 4.91
N ALA A 54 -20.90 22.02 4.37
CA ALA A 54 -19.71 21.54 5.07
C ALA A 54 -18.51 22.52 5.02
N GLY A 55 -18.65 23.71 4.43
CA GLY A 55 -17.64 24.77 4.40
C GLY A 55 -16.76 24.83 3.16
N VAL A 56 -17.14 24.13 2.08
CA VAL A 56 -16.51 24.29 0.76
C VAL A 56 -17.14 25.48 0.05
N SER A 57 -16.31 26.42 -0.44
CA SER A 57 -16.85 27.56 -1.19
C SER A 57 -17.44 27.12 -2.55
N PRO A 58 -18.47 27.84 -3.08
CA PRO A 58 -19.03 27.54 -4.40
C PRO A 58 -17.97 27.50 -5.49
N SER A 59 -17.04 28.45 -5.51
CA SER A 59 -15.97 28.53 -6.51
C SER A 59 -14.97 27.35 -6.40
N THR A 60 -14.69 26.89 -5.18
CA THR A 60 -13.84 25.71 -4.96
C THR A 60 -14.54 24.45 -5.45
N PHE A 61 -15.83 24.27 -5.17
CA PHE A 61 -16.61 23.15 -5.67
C PHE A 61 -16.60 23.11 -7.22
N ASP A 62 -16.91 24.23 -7.85
CA ASP A 62 -16.99 24.32 -9.31
C ASP A 62 -15.61 24.09 -9.95
N ARG A 63 -14.52 24.58 -9.31
CA ARG A 63 -13.14 24.26 -9.74
C ARG A 63 -12.79 22.79 -9.55
N ALA A 64 -13.19 22.17 -8.44
CA ALA A 64 -12.89 20.77 -8.13
C ALA A 64 -13.53 19.81 -9.13
N PHE A 65 -14.76 20.08 -9.53
CA PHE A 65 -15.50 19.23 -10.46
C PHE A 65 -15.30 19.59 -11.94
N ARG A 66 -14.47 20.57 -12.27
CA ARG A 66 -14.20 20.91 -13.68
C ARG A 66 -13.59 19.70 -14.40
N GLY A 67 -14.29 19.21 -15.45
CA GLY A 67 -13.88 18.03 -16.22
C GLY A 67 -14.14 16.68 -15.54
N VAL A 68 -14.93 16.66 -14.46
CA VAL A 68 -15.34 15.41 -13.78
C VAL A 68 -16.79 15.11 -14.11
N ASP A 69 -17.02 14.55 -15.30
CA ASP A 69 -18.36 14.34 -15.89
C ASP A 69 -18.86 12.90 -15.74
N ALA A 70 -17.96 11.96 -15.40
CA ALA A 70 -18.25 10.53 -15.31
C ALA A 70 -17.47 9.88 -14.15
N PRO A 71 -18.01 8.80 -13.54
CA PRO A 71 -17.29 8.03 -12.55
C PRO A 71 -16.05 7.35 -13.16
N ASP A 72 -15.09 6.95 -12.31
CA ASP A 72 -13.93 6.17 -12.74
C ASP A 72 -14.23 4.67 -12.59
N PRO A 73 -14.34 3.90 -13.70
CA PRO A 73 -14.68 2.49 -13.64
C PRO A 73 -13.61 1.63 -12.92
N VAL A 74 -12.35 2.03 -13.00
CA VAL A 74 -11.23 1.33 -12.30
C VAL A 74 -11.35 1.49 -10.79
N VAL A 75 -11.80 2.64 -10.32
CA VAL A 75 -12.07 2.86 -8.88
C VAL A 75 -13.16 1.91 -8.39
N LEU A 76 -14.25 1.74 -9.14
CA LEU A 76 -15.31 0.80 -8.78
C LEU A 76 -14.85 -0.66 -8.83
N GLN A 77 -14.03 -1.01 -9.82
CA GLN A 77 -13.43 -2.33 -9.92
C GLN A 77 -12.54 -2.62 -8.68
N LYS A 78 -11.62 -1.72 -8.35
CA LYS A 78 -10.74 -1.85 -7.18
C LYS A 78 -11.52 -1.87 -5.86
N ALA A 79 -12.62 -1.12 -5.76
CA ALA A 79 -13.46 -1.11 -4.57
C ALA A 79 -14.21 -2.44 -4.35
N ARG A 80 -14.56 -3.15 -5.42
CA ARG A 80 -15.23 -4.47 -5.34
C ARG A 80 -14.26 -5.60 -5.07
N TYR A 81 -13.05 -5.49 -5.61
CA TYR A 81 -11.97 -6.46 -5.44
C TYR A 81 -11.05 -5.99 -4.31
N GLN A 82 -11.35 -6.41 -3.09
CA GLN A 82 -10.35 -6.44 -2.02
C GLN A 82 -10.00 -7.91 -1.81
N PRO A 83 -8.80 -8.34 -2.20
CA PRO A 83 -8.25 -9.55 -1.62
C PRO A 83 -8.24 -9.30 -0.11
N GLU A 84 -8.97 -10.11 0.64
CA GLU A 84 -8.89 -10.09 2.09
C GLU A 84 -7.41 -10.22 2.45
N PHE A 85 -6.99 -9.56 3.53
CA PHE A 85 -5.61 -9.57 4.02
C PHE A 85 -5.25 -10.96 4.56
N THR A 86 -5.11 -11.93 3.66
CA THR A 86 -4.78 -13.33 3.97
C THR A 86 -3.31 -13.64 3.68
N GLU A 87 -2.55 -12.64 3.21
CA GLU A 87 -1.13 -12.82 2.97
C GLU A 87 -0.41 -13.16 4.29
N PRO A 88 0.34 -14.27 4.35
CA PRO A 88 1.15 -14.60 5.51
C PRO A 88 2.09 -13.45 5.89
N VAL A 89 2.28 -13.25 7.19
CA VAL A 89 3.12 -12.13 7.69
C VAL A 89 4.53 -12.12 7.12
N TRP A 90 5.11 -13.29 6.89
CA TRP A 90 6.45 -13.41 6.28
C TRP A 90 6.49 -12.92 4.83
N ASN A 91 5.47 -13.20 4.01
CA ASN A 91 5.39 -12.68 2.65
C ASN A 91 5.25 -11.14 2.68
N TYR A 92 4.40 -10.62 3.57
CA TYR A 92 4.24 -9.19 3.76
C TYR A 92 5.57 -8.50 4.14
N VAL A 93 6.31 -9.09 5.09
CA VAL A 93 7.60 -8.55 5.56
C VAL A 93 8.65 -8.67 4.46
N ASP A 94 8.81 -9.84 3.83
CA ASP A 94 9.81 -10.06 2.77
C ASP A 94 9.68 -9.08 1.60
N ASN A 95 8.44 -8.87 1.14
CA ASN A 95 8.17 -7.97 0.02
C ASN A 95 8.52 -6.51 0.34
N ARG A 96 8.70 -6.15 1.61
CA ARG A 96 8.90 -4.75 2.07
C ARG A 96 10.20 -4.52 2.82
N VAL A 97 10.75 -5.56 3.45
CA VAL A 97 11.98 -5.51 4.24
C VAL A 97 13.00 -6.43 3.57
N ASN A 98 13.76 -5.90 2.66
CA ASN A 98 14.75 -6.62 1.85
C ASN A 98 15.94 -5.71 1.52
N GLU A 99 16.99 -6.28 0.96
CA GLU A 99 18.25 -5.57 0.65
C GLU A 99 18.03 -4.33 -0.22
N HIS A 100 17.10 -4.39 -1.18
CA HIS A 100 16.77 -3.25 -2.04
C HIS A 100 16.14 -2.12 -1.22
N SER A 101 15.06 -2.39 -0.46
CA SER A 101 14.37 -1.37 0.34
C SER A 101 15.28 -0.74 1.40
N VAL A 102 16.16 -1.54 2.00
CA VAL A 102 17.18 -1.08 2.97
C VAL A 102 18.20 -0.17 2.28
N SER A 103 18.77 -0.60 1.16
CA SER A 103 19.76 0.16 0.40
C SER A 103 19.22 1.51 -0.07
N VAL A 104 17.99 1.52 -0.61
CA VAL A 104 17.30 2.76 -1.00
C VAL A 104 17.04 3.62 0.23
N GLY A 105 16.58 3.06 1.35
CA GLY A 105 16.36 3.78 2.60
C GLY A 105 17.61 4.47 3.12
N GLN A 106 18.74 3.77 3.12
CA GLN A 106 20.04 4.33 3.51
C GLN A 106 20.49 5.46 2.55
N SER A 107 20.21 5.31 1.25
CA SER A 107 20.44 6.38 0.28
C SER A 107 19.58 7.61 0.56
N MET A 108 18.29 7.42 0.86
CA MET A 108 17.38 8.51 1.24
C MET A 108 17.77 9.15 2.57
N ALA A 109 18.27 8.37 3.55
CA ALA A 109 18.80 8.89 4.80
C ALA A 109 19.96 9.86 4.57
N ARG A 110 20.86 9.55 3.64
CA ARG A 110 21.97 10.45 3.25
C ARG A 110 21.45 11.68 2.50
N LYS A 111 20.62 11.47 1.49
CA LYS A 111 20.09 12.54 0.63
C LYS A 111 19.30 13.59 1.43
N TRP A 112 18.45 13.14 2.35
CA TRP A 112 17.56 14.01 3.12
C TRP A 112 18.02 14.26 4.55
N GLY A 113 19.27 13.88 4.89
CA GLY A 113 19.83 13.96 6.23
C GLY A 113 19.57 15.27 6.98
N PRO A 114 19.86 16.45 6.40
CA PRO A 114 19.60 17.74 7.07
C PRO A 114 18.11 17.97 7.41
N TRP A 115 17.19 17.57 6.53
CA TRP A 115 15.76 17.69 6.78
C TRP A 115 15.27 16.68 7.81
N LEU A 116 15.71 15.43 7.71
CA LEU A 116 15.40 14.39 8.69
C LEU A 116 15.84 14.80 10.10
N GLN A 117 17.01 15.40 10.23
CA GLN A 117 17.49 15.93 11.51
C GLN A 117 16.58 17.03 12.06
N ARG A 118 16.17 17.98 11.24
CA ARG A 118 15.24 19.06 11.66
C ARG A 118 13.87 18.52 12.04
N ILE A 119 13.35 17.53 11.30
CA ILE A 119 12.07 16.88 11.58
C ILE A 119 12.15 16.13 12.91
N GLU A 120 13.21 15.34 13.12
CA GLU A 120 13.43 14.61 14.36
C GLU A 120 13.56 15.56 15.57
N GLN A 121 14.27 16.67 15.43
CA GLN A 121 14.35 17.71 16.47
C GLN A 121 12.99 18.32 16.80
N ARG A 122 12.15 18.57 15.78
CA ARG A 122 10.85 19.23 15.96
C ARG A 122 9.79 18.30 16.55
N PHE A 123 9.74 17.05 16.11
CA PHE A 123 8.66 16.10 16.44
C PHE A 123 9.10 14.99 17.38
N SER A 124 10.40 14.85 17.64
CA SER A 124 11.01 13.80 18.45
C SER A 124 10.68 12.37 17.99
N VAL A 125 10.45 12.18 16.68
CA VAL A 125 10.19 10.89 16.04
C VAL A 125 11.46 10.42 15.34
N ASP A 126 11.82 9.15 15.53
CA ASP A 126 13.00 8.56 14.91
C ASP A 126 12.93 8.65 13.37
N ARG A 127 14.00 9.18 12.76
CA ARG A 127 14.10 9.40 11.32
C ARG A 127 14.01 8.11 10.50
N ASN A 128 14.49 6.99 11.04
CA ASN A 128 14.46 5.72 10.32
C ASN A 128 13.04 5.15 10.25
N ILE A 129 12.21 5.39 11.27
CA ILE A 129 10.77 5.08 11.23
C ILE A 129 10.08 5.90 10.14
N LEU A 130 10.43 7.18 9.97
CA LEU A 130 9.86 8.01 8.90
C LEU A 130 10.27 7.53 7.52
N LEU A 131 11.52 7.11 7.35
CA LEU A 131 12.01 6.51 6.11
C LEU A 131 11.32 5.17 5.81
N ALA A 132 11.13 4.33 6.82
CA ALA A 132 10.42 3.07 6.67
C ALA A 132 8.94 3.30 6.28
N ILE A 133 8.24 4.23 6.91
CA ILE A 133 6.87 4.62 6.51
C ILE A 133 6.86 5.10 5.06
N TRP A 134 7.79 5.96 4.66
CA TRP A 134 7.87 6.46 3.29
C TRP A 134 8.08 5.33 2.27
N SER A 135 8.91 4.33 2.62
CA SER A 135 9.05 3.11 1.84
C SER A 135 7.72 2.37 1.69
N MET A 136 7.05 2.08 2.83
CA MET A 136 5.79 1.31 2.85
C MET A 136 4.68 1.98 2.03
N GLU A 137 4.59 3.32 2.10
CA GLU A 137 3.46 4.05 1.51
C GLU A 137 3.64 4.30 0.02
N SER A 138 4.85 4.58 -0.43
CA SER A 138 5.04 5.01 -1.82
C SER A 138 6.34 4.54 -2.47
N ASN A 139 7.05 3.58 -1.87
CA ASN A 139 8.39 3.20 -2.32
C ASN A 139 9.27 4.45 -2.56
N TYR A 140 9.41 5.27 -1.52
CA TYR A 140 10.16 6.53 -1.54
C TYR A 140 9.70 7.51 -2.62
N GLY A 141 8.40 7.48 -2.97
CA GLY A 141 7.78 8.36 -3.94
C GLY A 141 7.71 7.81 -5.37
N GLU A 142 8.24 6.63 -5.64
CA GLU A 142 8.19 6.03 -6.98
C GLU A 142 6.76 5.79 -7.47
N ILE A 143 5.85 5.43 -6.56
CA ILE A 143 4.43 5.23 -6.91
C ILE A 143 3.78 6.51 -7.46
N LEU A 144 4.28 7.71 -7.09
CA LEU A 144 3.71 8.98 -7.53
C LEU A 144 3.94 9.25 -9.03
N LYS A 145 4.89 8.55 -9.65
CA LYS A 145 5.21 8.63 -11.08
C LYS A 145 4.36 7.67 -11.93
N ARG A 146 3.47 6.89 -11.31
CA ARG A 146 2.70 5.83 -11.96
C ARG A 146 1.27 6.26 -12.21
N ASP A 147 0.94 6.59 -13.46
CA ASP A 147 -0.40 7.01 -13.89
C ASP A 147 -1.46 5.89 -13.78
N ASP A 148 -1.03 4.61 -13.75
CA ASP A 148 -1.92 3.47 -13.53
C ASP A 148 -2.33 3.32 -12.05
N VAL A 149 -1.60 3.94 -11.13
CA VAL A 149 -1.83 3.93 -9.69
C VAL A 149 -2.40 5.24 -9.19
N MET A 150 -1.75 6.37 -9.56
CA MET A 150 -2.16 7.71 -9.15
C MET A 150 -3.29 8.23 -10.04
N ARG A 151 -4.35 8.72 -9.43
CA ARG A 151 -5.59 9.11 -10.08
C ARG A 151 -6.04 10.49 -9.62
N ASP A 152 -6.92 11.09 -10.38
CA ASP A 152 -7.63 12.30 -9.95
C ASP A 152 -8.40 12.02 -8.65
N THR A 153 -7.99 12.65 -7.56
CA THR A 153 -8.54 12.41 -6.22
C THR A 153 -10.01 12.79 -6.13
N VAL A 154 -10.42 13.89 -6.77
CA VAL A 154 -11.81 14.35 -6.76
C VAL A 154 -12.70 13.33 -7.47
N ARG A 155 -12.30 12.89 -8.67
CA ARG A 155 -13.04 11.88 -9.44
C ARG A 155 -13.10 10.55 -8.71
N SER A 156 -11.99 10.09 -8.13
CA SER A 156 -11.91 8.83 -7.37
C SER A 156 -12.87 8.84 -6.17
N LEU A 157 -12.81 9.87 -5.35
CA LEU A 157 -13.64 9.97 -4.16
C LEU A 157 -15.12 10.22 -4.49
N ALA A 158 -15.42 11.00 -5.54
CA ALA A 158 -16.76 11.16 -6.05
C ALA A 158 -17.34 9.83 -6.57
N THR A 159 -16.52 9.04 -7.26
CA THR A 159 -16.89 7.70 -7.74
C THR A 159 -17.24 6.77 -6.58
N LEU A 160 -16.43 6.72 -5.52
CA LEU A 160 -16.74 5.94 -4.32
C LEU A 160 -18.02 6.43 -3.64
N ALA A 161 -18.18 7.75 -3.52
CA ALA A 161 -19.34 8.37 -2.88
C ALA A 161 -20.65 8.09 -3.61
N TYR A 162 -20.58 7.99 -4.95
CA TYR A 162 -21.71 7.73 -5.84
C TYR A 162 -22.00 6.24 -6.03
N GLY A 163 -20.97 5.45 -6.34
CA GLY A 163 -21.13 4.11 -6.94
C GLY A 163 -20.81 2.94 -6.00
N ASP A 164 -20.31 3.17 -4.77
CA ASP A 164 -20.04 2.11 -3.81
C ASP A 164 -20.84 2.31 -2.50
N PRO A 165 -21.96 1.61 -2.31
CA PRO A 165 -22.77 1.77 -1.09
C PRO A 165 -22.02 1.54 0.21
N LYS A 166 -21.04 0.60 0.22
CA LYS A 166 -20.24 0.29 1.42
C LYS A 166 -19.29 1.44 1.78
N ARG A 167 -18.79 2.17 0.77
CA ARG A 167 -17.83 3.28 0.94
C ARG A 167 -18.40 4.66 0.69
N ALA A 168 -19.69 4.79 0.43
CA ALA A 168 -20.33 6.07 0.12
C ALA A 168 -20.11 7.14 1.20
N LYS A 169 -20.21 6.75 2.49
CA LYS A 169 -19.95 7.67 3.62
C LYS A 169 -18.47 8.11 3.63
N TYR A 170 -17.55 7.15 3.47
CA TYR A 170 -16.12 7.44 3.38
C TYR A 170 -15.83 8.38 2.21
N GLY A 171 -16.29 8.03 0.99
CA GLY A 171 -16.10 8.83 -0.21
C GLY A 171 -16.56 10.28 -0.04
N ARG A 172 -17.77 10.52 0.49
CA ARG A 172 -18.30 11.87 0.76
C ARG A 172 -17.44 12.65 1.76
N THR A 173 -17.03 11.99 2.85
CA THR A 173 -16.21 12.64 3.90
C THR A 173 -14.85 13.03 3.34
N GLN A 174 -14.17 12.12 2.64
CA GLN A 174 -12.86 12.38 2.06
C GLN A 174 -12.92 13.38 0.90
N LEU A 175 -13.99 13.36 0.09
CA LEU A 175 -14.19 14.32 -1.00
C LEU A 175 -14.33 15.76 -0.48
N ILE A 176 -15.13 15.98 0.58
CA ILE A 176 -15.24 17.27 1.23
C ILE A 176 -13.87 17.75 1.75
N ALA A 177 -13.13 16.84 2.40
CA ALA A 177 -11.79 17.15 2.89
C ALA A 177 -10.81 17.49 1.75
N ALA A 178 -10.84 16.74 0.64
CA ALA A 178 -10.02 17.01 -0.53
C ALA A 178 -10.33 18.39 -1.17
N MET A 179 -11.61 18.76 -1.25
CA MET A 179 -11.98 20.11 -1.71
C MET A 179 -11.51 21.21 -0.76
N LYS A 180 -11.51 20.98 0.55
CA LYS A 180 -10.94 21.93 1.51
C LYS A 180 -9.43 22.09 1.37
N ILE A 181 -8.71 21.03 0.99
CA ILE A 181 -7.28 21.12 0.65
C ILE A 181 -7.07 22.03 -0.57
N LEU A 182 -7.91 21.89 -1.60
CA LEU A 182 -7.88 22.82 -2.74
C LEU A 182 -8.21 24.26 -2.34
N GLN A 183 -9.09 24.44 -1.35
CA GLN A 183 -9.51 25.75 -0.87
C GLN A 183 -8.40 26.48 -0.12
N THR A 184 -7.56 25.75 0.64
CA THR A 184 -6.39 26.34 1.33
C THR A 184 -5.26 26.72 0.38
N GLY A 185 -5.24 26.19 -0.84
CA GLY A 185 -4.20 26.49 -1.83
C GLY A 185 -2.89 25.70 -1.65
N ASP A 186 -2.89 24.69 -0.77
CA ASP A 186 -1.71 23.82 -0.57
C ASP A 186 -1.33 23.05 -1.84
N ILE A 187 -2.32 22.73 -2.67
CA ILE A 187 -2.16 22.05 -3.96
C ILE A 187 -3.16 22.64 -4.96
N ASP A 188 -2.82 22.72 -6.21
CA ASP A 188 -3.76 23.10 -7.26
C ASP A 188 -4.57 21.90 -7.77
N ARG A 189 -5.63 22.19 -8.55
CA ARG A 189 -6.56 21.17 -9.02
C ARG A 189 -5.91 20.13 -9.95
N GLY A 190 -4.94 20.55 -10.75
CA GLY A 190 -4.27 19.66 -11.72
C GLY A 190 -3.32 18.67 -11.05
N HIS A 191 -2.81 18.99 -9.86
CA HIS A 191 -1.85 18.17 -9.12
C HIS A 191 -2.48 17.41 -7.93
N LEU A 192 -3.77 17.61 -7.64
CA LEU A 192 -4.45 16.85 -6.59
C LEU A 192 -4.70 15.41 -7.04
N SER A 193 -3.65 14.61 -7.02
CA SER A 193 -3.64 13.18 -7.34
C SER A 193 -3.51 12.33 -6.08
N GLY A 194 -4.02 11.10 -6.15
CA GLY A 194 -3.98 10.13 -5.06
C GLY A 194 -4.26 8.72 -5.52
N SER A 195 -4.28 7.77 -4.60
CA SER A 195 -4.70 6.40 -4.89
C SER A 195 -6.18 6.33 -5.30
N TRP A 196 -6.63 5.17 -5.77
CA TRP A 196 -8.04 4.93 -6.07
C TRP A 196 -9.01 5.22 -4.90
N ALA A 197 -8.52 5.13 -3.67
CA ALA A 197 -9.26 5.44 -2.45
C ALA A 197 -8.94 6.83 -1.86
N GLY A 198 -8.19 7.66 -2.59
CA GLY A 198 -7.90 9.05 -2.22
C GLY A 198 -6.75 9.23 -1.22
N ALA A 199 -5.84 8.27 -1.09
CA ALA A 199 -4.61 8.46 -0.32
C ALA A 199 -3.62 9.34 -1.11
N LEU A 200 -3.00 10.32 -0.46
CA LEU A 200 -2.35 11.49 -1.06
C LEU A 200 -0.83 11.48 -0.86
N GLY A 201 -0.10 11.82 -1.91
CA GLY A 201 1.31 12.19 -1.85
C GLY A 201 2.26 11.09 -1.39
N HIS A 202 3.46 11.48 -1.01
CA HIS A 202 4.57 10.60 -0.62
C HIS A 202 4.24 9.67 0.56
N THR A 203 3.42 10.09 1.47
CA THR A 203 3.09 9.39 2.71
C THR A 203 1.64 8.92 2.78
N GLN A 204 0.96 8.92 1.63
CA GLN A 204 -0.38 8.32 1.40
C GLN A 204 -1.44 8.70 2.45
N PHE A 205 -1.47 9.98 2.84
CA PHE A 205 -2.47 10.50 3.77
C PHE A 205 -3.85 10.56 3.14
N ILE A 206 -4.87 10.04 3.81
CA ILE A 206 -6.25 10.34 3.40
C ILE A 206 -6.57 11.82 3.68
N PRO A 207 -7.45 12.48 2.91
CA PRO A 207 -7.70 13.93 3.00
C PRO A 207 -8.02 14.44 4.40
N THR A 208 -8.79 13.71 5.20
CA THR A 208 -9.08 14.08 6.58
C THR A 208 -7.86 14.04 7.49
N SER A 209 -6.99 13.05 7.33
CA SER A 209 -5.73 12.96 8.08
C SER A 209 -4.76 14.06 7.64
N TYR A 210 -4.71 14.38 6.34
CA TYR A 210 -3.96 15.53 5.85
C TYR A 210 -4.39 16.81 6.58
N GLN A 211 -5.70 17.10 6.64
CA GLN A 211 -6.19 18.29 7.34
C GLN A 211 -5.78 18.35 8.82
N ALA A 212 -5.71 17.18 9.48
CA ALA A 212 -5.38 17.10 10.90
C ALA A 212 -3.86 17.24 11.19
N TYR A 213 -3.01 16.78 10.26
CA TYR A 213 -1.59 16.58 10.55
C TYR A 213 -0.64 17.28 9.59
N ALA A 214 -1.08 17.79 8.44
CA ALA A 214 -0.20 18.39 7.43
C ALA A 214 0.63 19.55 7.99
N VAL A 215 1.91 19.56 7.62
CA VAL A 215 2.92 20.53 8.08
C VAL A 215 3.62 21.13 6.88
N ASP A 216 3.77 22.45 6.89
CA ASP A 216 4.75 23.18 6.07
C ASP A 216 6.10 23.14 6.80
N MET A 217 7.00 22.30 6.34
CA MET A 217 8.31 22.11 6.98
C MET A 217 9.41 22.90 6.31
N ASP A 218 9.30 23.10 5.01
CA ASP A 218 10.26 23.88 4.23
C ASP A 218 9.98 25.40 4.29
N GLY A 219 8.82 25.81 4.82
CA GLY A 219 8.48 27.21 5.10
C GLY A 219 8.07 28.00 3.87
N ASN A 220 7.62 27.31 2.80
CA ASN A 220 7.20 27.95 1.55
C ASN A 220 5.74 28.47 1.56
N GLY A 221 5.01 28.29 2.66
CA GLY A 221 3.61 28.67 2.84
C GLY A 221 2.61 27.63 2.35
N LYS A 222 3.05 26.44 1.94
CA LYS A 222 2.21 25.33 1.50
C LYS A 222 2.55 24.07 2.31
N ARG A 223 1.56 23.21 2.54
CA ARG A 223 1.77 21.91 3.16
C ARG A 223 1.78 20.83 2.08
N ASP A 224 2.81 20.86 1.22
CA ASP A 224 2.84 20.07 -0.02
C ASP A 224 3.44 18.69 0.18
N ILE A 225 2.60 17.69 0.46
CA ILE A 225 3.03 16.29 0.60
C ILE A 225 3.21 15.55 -0.74
N TRP A 226 2.94 16.20 -1.88
CA TRP A 226 3.10 15.61 -3.23
C TRP A 226 4.49 15.91 -3.83
N HIS A 227 5.01 17.13 -3.61
CA HIS A 227 6.27 17.58 -4.23
C HIS A 227 7.35 17.93 -3.21
N SER A 228 6.98 18.18 -1.92
CA SER A 228 7.93 18.45 -0.84
C SER A 228 8.10 17.22 0.05
N VAL A 229 9.23 16.52 -0.10
CA VAL A 229 9.60 15.41 0.79
C VAL A 229 9.71 15.85 2.26
N PRO A 230 10.29 17.04 2.59
CA PRO A 230 10.29 17.56 3.95
C PRO A 230 8.89 17.67 4.57
N ASP A 231 7.92 18.20 3.83
CA ASP A 231 6.53 18.35 4.31
C ASP A 231 5.87 17.00 4.53
N ALA A 232 6.06 16.08 3.60
CA ALA A 232 5.50 14.73 3.67
C ALA A 232 6.01 13.98 4.91
N LEU A 233 7.34 13.98 5.14
CA LEU A 233 7.93 13.32 6.30
C LEU A 233 7.59 14.02 7.61
N ALA A 234 7.55 15.35 7.63
CA ALA A 234 7.11 16.12 8.80
C ALA A 234 5.63 15.87 9.14
N THR A 235 4.78 15.71 8.11
CA THR A 235 3.37 15.35 8.29
C THR A 235 3.23 13.97 8.93
N ALA A 236 4.00 12.98 8.48
CA ALA A 236 4.05 11.65 9.11
C ALA A 236 4.56 11.73 10.56
N ALA A 237 5.62 12.49 10.80
CA ALA A 237 6.15 12.71 12.15
C ALA A 237 5.13 13.37 13.08
N ASN A 238 4.40 14.38 12.59
CA ASN A 238 3.36 15.06 13.36
C ASN A 238 2.21 14.11 13.75
N LEU A 239 1.79 13.21 12.85
CA LEU A 239 0.80 12.18 13.17
C LEU A 239 1.31 11.30 14.32
N LEU A 240 2.52 10.74 14.21
CA LEU A 240 3.06 9.85 15.23
C LEU A 240 3.23 10.58 16.57
N SER A 241 3.81 11.78 16.56
CA SER A 241 4.01 12.60 17.75
C SER A 241 2.70 12.89 18.48
N LYS A 242 1.66 13.33 17.75
CA LYS A 242 0.32 13.60 18.32
C LYS A 242 -0.44 12.36 18.79
N ASN A 243 -0.05 11.17 18.31
CA ASN A 243 -0.71 9.92 18.66
C ASN A 243 0.08 9.07 19.68
N GLY A 244 0.99 9.68 20.42
CA GLY A 244 1.62 9.08 21.59
C GLY A 244 2.96 8.42 21.31
N TRP A 245 3.71 8.88 20.30
CA TRP A 245 5.10 8.48 20.11
C TRP A 245 5.94 8.81 21.36
N GLU A 246 6.69 7.84 21.84
CA GLU A 246 7.62 8.01 22.96
C GLU A 246 9.04 8.25 22.43
N PRO A 247 9.59 9.47 22.60
CA PRO A 247 10.93 9.80 22.13
C PRO A 247 12.01 8.91 22.76
N GLY A 248 12.98 8.49 21.95
CA GLY A 248 14.10 7.67 22.38
C GLY A 248 13.72 6.28 22.90
N ARG A 249 12.51 5.80 22.57
CA ARG A 249 12.05 4.43 22.82
C ARG A 249 11.97 3.66 21.51
N THR A 250 12.35 2.37 21.55
CA THR A 250 12.18 1.47 20.41
C THR A 250 10.71 1.12 20.20
N TRP A 251 10.38 0.60 19.04
CA TRP A 251 9.08 0.02 18.72
C TRP A 251 8.89 -1.36 19.36
N GLY A 252 9.99 -2.13 19.54
CA GLY A 252 9.94 -3.46 20.08
C GLY A 252 11.28 -4.18 20.06
N TYR A 253 11.25 -5.43 20.46
CA TYR A 253 12.37 -6.34 20.40
C TYR A 253 11.94 -7.69 19.84
N GLU A 254 12.71 -8.22 18.90
CA GLU A 254 12.67 -9.65 18.62
C GLU A 254 13.14 -10.41 19.87
N THR A 255 12.43 -11.47 20.26
CA THR A 255 12.71 -12.22 21.48
C THR A 255 12.71 -13.72 21.27
N ALA A 256 13.74 -14.41 21.76
CA ALA A 256 13.71 -15.85 21.90
C ALA A 256 12.70 -16.22 23.00
N VAL A 257 11.73 -17.04 22.64
CA VAL A 257 10.63 -17.44 23.51
C VAL A 257 11.01 -18.73 24.23
N PRO A 258 11.04 -18.78 25.57
CA PRO A 258 11.36 -20.00 26.30
C PRO A 258 10.28 -21.07 26.08
N ARG A 259 10.60 -22.34 26.34
CA ARG A 259 9.67 -23.45 26.23
C ARG A 259 8.36 -23.15 26.96
N GLY A 260 7.22 -23.23 26.26
CA GLY A 260 5.91 -22.90 26.80
C GLY A 260 5.66 -21.41 27.00
N GLY A 261 6.58 -20.53 26.56
CA GLY A 261 6.45 -19.07 26.69
C GLY A 261 5.36 -18.47 25.80
N ALA A 262 4.98 -19.12 24.69
CA ALA A 262 3.92 -18.68 23.81
C ALA A 262 2.54 -18.53 24.53
N ARG A 263 2.32 -19.22 25.64
CA ARG A 263 1.10 -19.05 26.48
C ARG A 263 0.90 -17.65 27.04
N TYR A 264 1.94 -16.83 27.01
CA TYR A 264 1.88 -15.42 27.44
C TYR A 264 1.53 -14.46 26.30
N GLU A 265 1.21 -14.97 25.11
CA GLU A 265 0.82 -14.11 23.99
C GLU A 265 -0.31 -13.15 24.38
N GLY A 266 -0.23 -11.91 23.93
CA GLY A 266 -1.16 -10.84 24.26
C GLY A 266 -0.99 -10.23 25.66
N GLN A 267 -0.18 -10.82 26.54
CA GLN A 267 0.08 -10.24 27.86
C GLN A 267 1.09 -9.12 27.79
N THR A 268 0.89 -8.10 28.60
CA THR A 268 1.80 -6.96 28.76
C THR A 268 2.49 -7.01 30.11
N LYS A 269 3.82 -7.08 30.10
CA LYS A 269 4.68 -7.08 31.29
C LYS A 269 5.82 -6.08 31.10
N THR A 270 6.55 -5.78 32.18
CA THR A 270 7.82 -5.03 32.07
C THR A 270 8.89 -5.90 31.41
N ILE A 271 9.87 -5.26 30.80
CA ILE A 271 11.02 -5.95 30.20
C ILE A 271 11.76 -6.80 31.23
N SER A 272 11.90 -6.32 32.48
CA SER A 272 12.49 -7.10 33.57
C SER A 272 11.68 -8.33 33.94
N GLU A 273 10.34 -8.26 33.91
CA GLU A 273 9.47 -9.42 34.14
C GLU A 273 9.58 -10.44 33.01
N TRP A 274 9.64 -9.99 31.75
CA TRP A 274 9.88 -10.86 30.59
C TRP A 274 11.22 -11.60 30.71
N ALA A 275 12.29 -10.87 31.08
CA ALA A 275 13.61 -11.48 31.30
C ALA A 275 13.60 -12.53 32.42
N LYS A 276 12.91 -12.27 33.53
CA LYS A 276 12.75 -13.24 34.64
C LYS A 276 11.98 -14.50 34.21
N LEU A 277 11.09 -14.39 33.23
CA LEU A 277 10.36 -15.53 32.64
C LEU A 277 11.20 -16.29 31.60
N GLY A 278 12.46 -15.91 31.37
CA GLY A 278 13.38 -16.57 30.45
C GLY A 278 13.35 -16.07 29.02
N PHE A 279 12.63 -14.97 28.73
CA PHE A 279 12.69 -14.33 27.41
C PHE A 279 14.02 -13.61 27.25
N THR A 280 14.69 -13.78 26.12
CA THR A 280 16.00 -13.19 25.81
C THR A 280 16.00 -12.63 24.39
N ARG A 281 17.00 -11.81 24.06
CA ARG A 281 17.20 -11.42 22.65
C ARG A 281 17.93 -12.53 21.90
N PRO A 282 17.49 -12.90 20.67
CA PRO A 282 18.10 -14.00 19.90
C PRO A 282 19.58 -13.78 19.59
N ASN A 283 20.01 -12.51 19.49
CA ASN A 283 21.40 -12.13 19.20
C ASN A 283 22.30 -12.08 20.44
N GLY A 284 21.84 -12.58 21.60
CA GLY A 284 22.56 -12.57 22.87
C GLY A 284 22.71 -11.18 23.53
N LYS A 285 22.18 -10.10 22.93
CA LYS A 285 22.18 -8.77 23.55
C LYS A 285 21.20 -8.73 24.72
N ASN A 286 21.48 -7.91 25.71
CA ASN A 286 20.54 -7.65 26.80
C ASN A 286 19.39 -6.75 26.34
N PHE A 287 18.25 -6.90 26.99
CA PHE A 287 17.21 -5.90 26.91
C PHE A 287 17.67 -4.63 27.63
N THR A 288 17.32 -3.49 27.07
CA THR A 288 17.54 -2.19 27.74
C THR A 288 16.26 -1.75 28.45
N ARG A 289 16.41 -0.89 29.48
CA ARG A 289 15.29 -0.24 30.18
C ARG A 289 14.27 -1.22 30.75
N GLY A 290 14.64 -1.97 31.74
CA GLY A 290 13.86 -3.03 32.38
C GLY A 290 12.45 -2.63 32.85
N SER A 291 12.19 -1.34 33.14
CA SER A 291 10.88 -0.80 33.54
C SER A 291 9.91 -0.59 32.38
N ASP A 292 10.38 -0.56 31.13
CA ASP A 292 9.53 -0.35 29.99
C ASP A 292 8.57 -1.54 29.84
N ARG A 293 7.36 -1.27 29.38
CA ARG A 293 6.31 -2.29 29.21
C ARG A 293 6.23 -2.74 27.74
N ALA A 294 6.10 -4.05 27.55
CA ALA A 294 5.94 -4.65 26.23
C ALA A 294 4.89 -5.75 26.24
N MET A 295 4.17 -5.89 25.14
CA MET A 295 3.23 -6.98 24.89
C MET A 295 3.92 -8.06 24.07
N LEU A 296 3.83 -9.32 24.49
CA LEU A 296 4.28 -10.44 23.67
C LEU A 296 3.31 -10.65 22.50
N LYS A 297 3.87 -10.72 21.31
CA LYS A 297 3.17 -11.18 20.10
C LYS A 297 3.98 -12.26 19.40
N MET A 298 3.29 -13.35 19.04
CA MET A 298 3.83 -14.39 18.18
C MET A 298 3.45 -14.08 16.74
N GLN A 299 4.42 -14.04 15.84
CA GLN A 299 4.18 -13.71 14.44
C GLN A 299 4.24 -14.95 13.57
N GLY A 300 3.21 -15.19 12.77
CA GLY A 300 3.11 -16.44 11.97
C GLY A 300 2.62 -17.64 12.79
N GLY A 301 1.90 -17.40 13.89
CA GLY A 301 1.36 -18.46 14.77
C GLY A 301 2.27 -18.83 15.95
N ALA A 302 1.85 -19.80 16.72
CA ALA A 302 2.49 -20.18 18.00
C ALA A 302 3.96 -20.65 17.87
N ASN A 303 4.36 -21.12 16.71
CA ASN A 303 5.72 -21.57 16.40
C ASN A 303 6.57 -20.52 15.69
N GLY A 304 6.00 -19.35 15.42
CA GLY A 304 6.70 -18.26 14.75
C GLY A 304 7.57 -17.45 15.71
N PRO A 305 8.32 -16.46 15.18
CA PRO A 305 9.15 -15.59 15.98
C PRO A 305 8.34 -14.75 16.95
N GLY A 306 8.86 -14.65 18.18
CA GLY A 306 8.27 -13.82 19.23
C GLY A 306 8.79 -12.40 19.17
N PHE A 307 7.91 -11.45 19.49
CA PHE A 307 8.28 -10.04 19.64
C PHE A 307 7.69 -9.45 20.92
N LEU A 308 8.47 -8.65 21.59
CA LEU A 308 8.01 -7.80 22.69
C LEU A 308 7.70 -6.42 22.13
N MET A 309 6.42 -6.18 21.80
CA MET A 309 5.95 -4.95 21.18
C MET A 309 5.75 -3.86 22.23
N MET A 310 6.41 -2.73 22.03
CA MET A 310 6.36 -1.57 22.92
C MET A 310 5.37 -0.52 22.43
N LYS A 311 5.22 0.57 23.17
CA LYS A 311 4.21 1.59 22.88
C LYS A 311 4.34 2.19 21.46
N ASN A 312 5.57 2.39 20.99
CA ASN A 312 5.80 2.95 19.65
C ASN A 312 5.30 2.02 18.52
N PHE A 313 5.29 0.70 18.70
CA PHE A 313 4.62 -0.22 17.78
C PHE A 313 3.12 0.12 17.64
N PHE A 314 2.44 0.31 18.76
CA PHE A 314 1.01 0.66 18.75
C PHE A 314 0.75 2.09 18.24
N THR A 315 1.75 2.98 18.33
CA THR A 315 1.69 4.31 17.72
C THR A 315 1.85 4.22 16.20
N ILE A 316 2.74 3.38 15.69
CA ILE A 316 2.83 3.10 14.24
C ILE A 316 1.48 2.55 13.73
N LYS A 317 0.79 1.71 14.49
CA LYS A 317 -0.57 1.23 14.14
C LYS A 317 -1.64 2.33 14.05
N LYS A 318 -1.40 3.55 14.52
CA LYS A 318 -2.28 4.70 14.27
C LYS A 318 -2.15 5.21 12.84
N TYR A 319 -1.04 4.90 12.19
CA TYR A 319 -0.84 5.17 10.76
C TYR A 319 -1.62 4.14 9.91
N ASN A 320 -1.38 2.87 10.18
CA ASN A 320 -2.09 1.74 9.57
C ASN A 320 -2.33 0.66 10.63
N ALA A 321 -3.58 0.23 10.80
CA ALA A 321 -3.99 -0.66 11.90
C ALA A 321 -3.45 -2.10 11.82
N SER A 322 -2.80 -2.50 10.71
CA SER A 322 -2.22 -3.83 10.52
C SER A 322 -1.01 -4.08 11.42
N ASP A 323 -0.96 -5.23 12.08
CA ASP A 323 0.22 -5.68 12.83
C ASP A 323 1.41 -5.94 11.90
N SER A 324 1.16 -6.53 10.73
CA SER A 324 2.21 -6.79 9.72
C SER A 324 2.83 -5.49 9.19
N TYR A 325 2.02 -4.45 8.99
CA TYR A 325 2.51 -3.13 8.61
C TYR A 325 3.44 -2.55 9.69
N ALA A 326 2.98 -2.49 10.92
CA ALA A 326 3.77 -1.90 12.00
C ALA A 326 5.06 -2.69 12.28
N LEU A 327 5.01 -4.02 12.14
CA LEU A 327 6.19 -4.89 12.23
C LEU A 327 7.17 -4.59 11.10
N ALA A 328 6.72 -4.55 9.85
CA ALA A 328 7.57 -4.26 8.69
C ALA A 328 8.20 -2.85 8.78
N VAL A 329 7.44 -1.84 9.22
CA VAL A 329 7.99 -0.49 9.48
C VAL A 329 9.11 -0.56 10.52
N GLY A 330 8.90 -1.26 11.64
CA GLY A 330 9.91 -1.38 12.69
C GLY A 330 11.16 -2.11 12.23
N LEU A 331 11.00 -3.26 11.57
CA LEU A 331 12.13 -4.06 11.05
C LEU A 331 12.92 -3.28 9.99
N LEU A 332 12.24 -2.66 9.03
CA LEU A 332 12.92 -1.86 8.00
C LEU A 332 13.67 -0.66 8.60
N ALA A 333 13.08 0.01 9.59
CA ALA A 333 13.74 1.10 10.28
C ALA A 333 15.01 0.65 11.00
N ASP A 334 14.99 -0.51 11.66
CA ASP A 334 16.16 -1.09 12.33
C ASP A 334 17.27 -1.44 11.31
N GLU A 335 16.92 -2.00 10.17
CA GLU A 335 17.90 -2.34 9.14
C GLU A 335 18.47 -1.09 8.44
N ILE A 336 17.66 -0.08 8.15
CA ILE A 336 18.15 1.23 7.65
C ILE A 336 19.13 1.86 8.64
N ALA A 337 18.86 1.75 9.96
CA ALA A 337 19.73 2.24 11.02
C ALA A 337 21.01 1.42 11.22
N GLY A 338 21.15 0.26 10.57
CA GLY A 338 22.30 -0.64 10.70
C GLY A 338 22.26 -1.54 11.95
N TYR A 339 21.09 -1.71 12.57
CA TYR A 339 20.97 -2.60 13.76
C TYR A 339 20.90 -4.08 13.39
N GLY A 340 20.78 -4.40 12.09
CA GLY A 340 20.66 -5.75 11.55
C GLY A 340 19.21 -6.23 11.46
N GLY A 341 19.00 -7.26 10.64
CA GLY A 341 17.70 -7.88 10.40
C GLY A 341 17.32 -8.92 11.45
N MET A 342 16.17 -9.56 11.23
CA MET A 342 15.66 -10.65 12.06
C MET A 342 16.66 -11.81 12.17
N GLN A 343 16.70 -12.42 13.35
CA GLN A 343 17.55 -13.57 13.65
C GLN A 343 16.78 -14.90 13.63
N GLN A 344 15.51 -14.88 13.99
CA GLN A 344 14.65 -16.05 14.00
C GLN A 344 14.06 -16.28 12.60
N LYS A 345 13.86 -17.55 12.25
CA LYS A 345 13.24 -17.92 10.99
C LYS A 345 11.72 -17.88 11.08
N TRP A 346 11.08 -17.53 9.97
CA TRP A 346 9.65 -17.66 9.81
C TRP A 346 9.24 -19.14 9.72
N PRO A 347 8.05 -19.53 10.23
CA PRO A 347 7.53 -20.89 10.11
C PRO A 347 6.89 -21.10 8.71
N ARG A 348 7.71 -20.99 7.68
CA ARG A 348 7.27 -21.17 6.29
C ARG A 348 6.96 -22.63 6.02
N PRO A 349 5.98 -22.93 5.14
CA PRO A 349 5.83 -24.27 4.61
C PRO A 349 7.11 -24.76 3.92
N ASP A 350 7.37 -26.07 3.99
CA ASP A 350 8.53 -26.66 3.31
C ASP A 350 8.48 -26.36 1.79
N GLY A 351 9.64 -26.00 1.23
CA GLY A 351 9.76 -25.64 -0.17
C GLY A 351 9.44 -24.17 -0.51
N THR A 352 8.92 -23.37 0.43
CA THR A 352 8.66 -21.95 0.21
C THR A 352 9.98 -21.17 0.12
N LEU A 353 10.20 -20.45 -0.99
CA LEU A 353 11.37 -19.60 -1.16
C LEU A 353 11.34 -18.41 -0.20
N ASP A 354 12.47 -18.16 0.48
CA ASP A 354 12.66 -16.93 1.20
C ASP A 354 12.99 -15.76 0.25
N ILE A 355 13.10 -14.55 0.82
CA ILE A 355 13.32 -13.35 -0.01
C ILE A 355 14.67 -13.39 -0.74
N ARG A 356 15.72 -13.94 -0.12
CA ARG A 356 17.05 -14.06 -0.76
C ARG A 356 17.03 -15.06 -1.92
N GLU A 357 16.37 -16.20 -1.70
CA GLU A 357 16.16 -17.22 -2.74
C GLU A 357 15.34 -16.67 -3.91
N LYS A 358 14.35 -15.81 -3.64
CA LYS A 358 13.58 -15.11 -4.68
C LYS A 358 14.45 -14.14 -5.48
N PHE A 359 15.27 -13.33 -4.82
CA PHE A 359 16.21 -12.43 -5.49
C PHE A 359 17.23 -13.20 -6.34
N GLU A 360 17.81 -14.26 -5.78
CA GLU A 360 18.77 -15.11 -6.48
C GLU A 360 18.13 -15.77 -7.72
N LEU A 361 16.91 -16.28 -7.58
CA LEU A 361 16.20 -16.89 -8.69
C LEU A 361 15.87 -15.88 -9.80
N GLN A 362 15.39 -14.67 -9.45
CA GLN A 362 15.17 -13.61 -10.44
C GLN A 362 16.47 -13.21 -11.15
N THR A 363 17.57 -13.09 -10.40
CA THR A 363 18.89 -12.78 -10.97
C THR A 363 19.30 -13.85 -11.98
N ARG A 364 19.22 -15.13 -11.62
CA ARG A 364 19.56 -16.25 -12.51
C ARG A 364 18.66 -16.32 -13.74
N MET A 365 17.35 -16.11 -13.56
CA MET A 365 16.41 -16.05 -14.69
C MET A 365 16.74 -14.91 -15.65
N LYS A 366 17.19 -13.76 -15.14
CA LYS A 366 17.60 -12.62 -15.94
C LYS A 366 18.91 -12.88 -16.68
N GLU A 367 19.91 -13.44 -16.00
CA GLU A 367 21.20 -13.85 -16.61
C GLU A 367 21.00 -14.87 -17.73
N LEU A 368 20.04 -15.78 -17.58
CA LEU A 368 19.70 -16.78 -18.59
C LEU A 368 18.79 -16.26 -19.71
N GLY A 369 18.37 -14.99 -19.66
CA GLY A 369 17.53 -14.35 -20.67
C GLY A 369 16.05 -14.76 -20.65
N TYR A 370 15.55 -15.34 -19.55
CA TYR A 370 14.14 -15.69 -19.38
C TYR A 370 13.32 -14.59 -18.69
N TYR A 371 13.97 -13.64 -18.01
CA TYR A 371 13.34 -12.58 -17.26
C TYR A 371 13.98 -11.22 -17.59
N ASP A 372 13.18 -10.21 -17.92
CA ASP A 372 13.62 -8.87 -18.27
C ASP A 372 13.19 -7.79 -17.25
N GLY A 373 12.38 -8.19 -16.25
CA GLY A 373 11.88 -7.31 -15.21
C GLY A 373 12.92 -6.86 -14.19
N GLU A 374 12.45 -6.13 -13.16
CA GLU A 374 13.28 -5.75 -12.03
C GLU A 374 13.55 -6.93 -11.10
N ILE A 375 14.75 -6.98 -10.52
CA ILE A 375 15.10 -7.96 -9.48
C ILE A 375 14.66 -7.34 -8.14
N ASP A 376 13.43 -7.63 -7.74
CA ASP A 376 12.76 -7.03 -6.57
C ASP A 376 12.30 -8.07 -5.52
N GLY A 377 12.55 -9.36 -5.79
CA GLY A 377 12.08 -10.46 -4.95
C GLY A 377 10.57 -10.74 -5.05
N ASN A 378 9.86 -10.01 -5.91
CA ASN A 378 8.42 -10.12 -6.06
C ASN A 378 8.06 -10.96 -7.29
N PHE A 379 7.45 -12.13 -7.08
CA PHE A 379 7.10 -13.05 -8.17
C PHE A 379 5.75 -12.70 -8.80
N GLY A 380 5.76 -11.60 -9.56
CA GLY A 380 4.63 -11.19 -10.39
C GLY A 380 4.49 -12.04 -11.67
N SER A 381 3.61 -11.59 -12.58
CA SER A 381 3.35 -12.30 -13.85
C SER A 381 4.61 -12.56 -14.69
N GLY A 382 5.56 -11.61 -14.71
CA GLY A 382 6.83 -11.75 -15.45
C GLY A 382 7.72 -12.88 -14.88
N SER A 383 7.90 -12.91 -13.55
CA SER A 383 8.68 -13.97 -12.90
C SER A 383 8.02 -15.35 -13.06
N LYS A 384 6.69 -15.44 -12.94
CA LYS A 384 5.92 -16.67 -13.17
C LYS A 384 6.04 -17.16 -14.60
N ALA A 385 5.98 -16.27 -15.60
CA ALA A 385 6.17 -16.61 -16.99
C ALA A 385 7.60 -17.14 -17.28
N ALA A 386 8.62 -16.51 -16.68
CA ALA A 386 10.01 -16.95 -16.79
C ALA A 386 10.21 -18.35 -16.20
N ILE A 387 9.66 -18.62 -15.01
CA ILE A 387 9.69 -19.95 -14.37
C ILE A 387 9.03 -20.99 -15.28
N SER A 388 7.82 -20.71 -15.79
CA SER A 388 7.09 -21.62 -16.68
C SER A 388 7.88 -21.94 -17.96
N ALA A 389 8.56 -20.94 -18.53
CA ALA A 389 9.40 -21.13 -19.72
C ALA A 389 10.61 -22.05 -19.44
N ILE A 390 11.27 -21.88 -18.29
CA ILE A 390 12.39 -22.73 -17.86
C ILE A 390 11.90 -24.15 -17.60
N GLN A 391 10.79 -24.34 -16.91
CA GLN A 391 10.21 -25.64 -16.60
C GLN A 391 9.85 -26.42 -17.88
N SER A 392 9.19 -25.74 -18.83
CA SER A 392 8.85 -26.33 -20.12
C SER A 392 10.09 -26.79 -20.88
N ARG A 393 11.17 -26.00 -20.83
CA ARG A 393 12.44 -26.36 -21.50
C ARG A 393 13.17 -27.53 -20.81
N MET A 394 13.01 -27.65 -19.49
CA MET A 394 13.62 -28.73 -18.70
C MET A 394 12.78 -30.00 -18.66
N GLY A 395 11.58 -30.03 -19.28
CA GLY A 395 10.65 -31.15 -19.23
C GLY A 395 10.10 -31.46 -17.87
N MET A 396 10.03 -30.42 -16.98
CA MET A 396 9.46 -30.55 -15.64
C MET A 396 7.95 -30.43 -15.69
N ASP A 397 7.25 -31.20 -14.84
CA ASP A 397 5.80 -31.14 -14.73
C ASP A 397 5.39 -29.79 -14.11
N ILE A 398 4.72 -28.97 -14.94
CA ILE A 398 4.31 -27.60 -14.57
C ILE A 398 3.19 -27.63 -13.53
N GLN A 399 2.34 -28.68 -13.51
CA GLN A 399 1.16 -28.73 -12.64
C GLN A 399 1.55 -28.85 -11.16
N ALA A 400 2.51 -29.70 -10.85
CA ALA A 400 2.99 -29.88 -9.47
C ALA A 400 3.61 -28.60 -8.86
N LEU A 401 4.07 -27.67 -9.70
CA LEU A 401 4.67 -26.40 -9.27
C LEU A 401 3.67 -25.23 -9.26
N VAL A 402 2.60 -25.30 -10.06
CA VAL A 402 1.47 -24.35 -10.01
C VAL A 402 0.65 -24.56 -8.75
N ASP A 403 0.35 -25.80 -8.40
CA ASP A 403 -0.39 -26.15 -7.17
C ASP A 403 0.36 -25.66 -5.92
N TRP A 404 1.69 -25.71 -5.94
CA TRP A 404 2.55 -25.19 -4.88
C TRP A 404 2.55 -23.64 -4.78
N HIS A 405 2.31 -22.92 -5.90
CA HIS A 405 2.24 -21.45 -5.92
C HIS A 405 0.86 -20.89 -5.52
N ASP A 406 -0.20 -21.65 -5.68
CA ASP A 406 -1.56 -21.23 -5.36
C ASP A 406 -1.93 -21.53 -3.88
N GLU A 407 -1.17 -22.44 -3.22
CA GLU A 407 -1.31 -22.77 -1.79
C GLU A 407 -0.35 -21.94 -0.89
N ALA A 408 0.62 -21.22 -1.43
CA ALA A 408 1.59 -20.38 -0.73
C ALA A 408 1.22 -18.89 -0.87
#